data_93d2a0d044dba9d3a9c8734a04c04d7f
#
_entry.id   93d2a0d044dba9d3a9c8734a04c04d7f
#
_cell.length_a   1.000
_cell.length_b   1.000
_cell.length_c   1.000
_cell.angle_alpha   90.00
_cell.angle_beta   90.00
_cell.angle_gamma   90.00
#
_symmetry.space_group_name_H-M   'P 1'
#
loop_
_entity.id
_entity.type
_entity.pdbx_description
1 polymer ?
#
loop_
_entity_poly.entity_id
_entity_poly.type
_entity_poly.pdbx_seq_one_letter_code
_entity_poly.pdbx_strand_id
1 'polypeptide(L)'
;MRPKKPETTGEGDLFRARLDQIINLKHELVQLAAKIDWDWIDREIAPLYSAKGRPGIESRFVIGLLLLKHIYGLSDEGVCERWVHDPYFQHFTGEKFFQHAFPHERSDLSHWRKRLGSKLELLLAESLKVAHEVGALRMRDLKRVTVDTTVQPKAITFPTDAKLVHAAIKGLNRLAREHGLKLRQSYLRIAKQAAMMAGRYAHAKQFQRHRRQLSLLRTRLGRLIRDIRRKIAGQGELEAALEQPLWRAAQIRSQEQRQRGWKLYSFHAPEVECIGKGKASAPYEFGVKASIVTTNARAPGGQFVLHAKALPGNPYDGHTLGDIIDATEKLTGCTIERAYVDKGYRGHNASNPRRVFTSGQKRGVFGAIKRELRRRSAIEPVIGHMKTDGHLGRCHLKGREGDAANVVLSAVGHNLRIVLDWLGMLLRLILIALWRLLAVQRAIKSAS
;
A
#
# COMPACT_ATOMS: atom_id res chain seq x y z
N MET A 1 -7.67 -25.91 2.27
CA MET A 1 -8.48 -26.59 1.25
C MET A 1 -9.26 -25.54 0.47
N ARG A 2 -9.38 -25.69 -0.85
CA ARG A 2 -10.16 -24.74 -1.67
C ARG A 2 -11.63 -24.85 -1.27
N PRO A 3 -12.39 -23.74 -1.10
CA PRO A 3 -13.81 -23.82 -0.79
C PRO A 3 -14.55 -24.46 -1.95
N LYS A 4 -15.56 -25.28 -1.66
CA LYS A 4 -16.50 -25.75 -2.67
C LYS A 4 -17.43 -24.60 -3.02
N LYS A 5 -17.63 -24.30 -4.31
CA LYS A 5 -18.67 -23.33 -4.71
C LYS A 5 -20.02 -23.89 -4.24
N PRO A 6 -20.83 -23.11 -3.50
CA PRO A 6 -22.16 -23.58 -3.09
C PRO A 6 -23.03 -23.78 -4.34
N GLU A 7 -23.53 -24.99 -4.51
CA GLU A 7 -24.44 -25.34 -5.62
C GLU A 7 -25.89 -24.81 -5.42
N THR A 8 -26.14 -24.19 -4.26
CA THR A 8 -27.47 -23.69 -3.95
C THR A 8 -27.83 -22.51 -4.84
N THR A 9 -28.76 -22.72 -5.75
CA THR A 9 -29.37 -21.70 -6.62
C THR A 9 -30.24 -20.72 -5.84
N GLY A 10 -30.52 -20.96 -4.55
CA GLY A 10 -31.40 -20.16 -3.71
C GLY A 10 -32.89 -20.35 -4.02
N GLU A 11 -33.25 -21.33 -4.90
CA GLU A 11 -34.62 -21.59 -5.32
C GLU A 11 -35.54 -22.09 -4.20
N GLY A 12 -34.97 -22.55 -3.10
CA GLY A 12 -35.73 -22.98 -1.91
C GLY A 12 -36.04 -21.89 -0.86
N ASP A 13 -35.53 -20.67 -1.05
CA ASP A 13 -35.57 -19.59 -0.04
C ASP A 13 -36.55 -18.49 -0.46
N LEU A 14 -37.86 -18.76 -0.37
CA LEU A 14 -38.95 -17.88 -0.78
C LEU A 14 -38.94 -16.48 -0.14
N PHE A 15 -38.27 -16.31 0.99
CA PHE A 15 -38.21 -15.07 1.77
C PHE A 15 -36.88 -14.32 1.70
N ARG A 16 -35.91 -14.79 0.92
CA ARG A 16 -34.58 -14.20 0.81
C ARG A 16 -34.38 -13.54 -0.54
N ALA A 17 -34.50 -12.20 -0.57
CA ALA A 17 -34.24 -11.45 -1.79
C ALA A 17 -32.77 -11.58 -2.22
N ARG A 18 -32.54 -11.83 -3.51
CA ARG A 18 -31.21 -11.84 -4.10
C ARG A 18 -30.67 -10.41 -4.20
N LEU A 19 -29.35 -10.25 -4.05
CA LEU A 19 -28.71 -8.93 -4.16
C LEU A 19 -28.95 -8.29 -5.52
N ASP A 20 -28.92 -9.04 -6.61
CA ASP A 20 -29.18 -8.54 -7.96
C ASP A 20 -30.60 -8.01 -8.18
N GLN A 21 -31.56 -8.35 -7.32
CA GLN A 21 -32.94 -7.84 -7.34
C GLN A 21 -33.13 -6.55 -6.54
N ILE A 22 -32.26 -6.30 -5.55
CA ILE A 22 -32.42 -5.15 -4.64
C ILE A 22 -31.42 -4.02 -4.89
N ILE A 23 -30.33 -4.27 -5.65
CA ILE A 23 -29.32 -3.26 -5.98
C ILE A 23 -29.54 -2.69 -7.37
N ASN A 24 -29.01 -1.49 -7.61
CA ASN A 24 -28.97 -0.90 -8.94
C ASN A 24 -27.85 -1.55 -9.78
N LEU A 25 -28.18 -2.39 -10.74
CA LEU A 25 -27.22 -3.06 -11.62
C LEU A 25 -26.43 -2.10 -12.52
N LYS A 26 -26.88 -0.85 -12.67
CA LYS A 26 -26.16 0.21 -13.42
C LYS A 26 -25.15 0.95 -12.54
N HIS A 27 -25.05 0.62 -11.25
CA HIS A 27 -24.06 1.24 -10.35
C HIS A 27 -22.65 0.89 -10.79
N GLU A 28 -21.72 1.86 -10.78
CA GLU A 28 -20.34 1.72 -11.27
C GLU A 28 -19.58 0.57 -10.62
N LEU A 29 -19.82 0.29 -9.32
CA LEU A 29 -19.17 -0.83 -8.62
C LEU A 29 -19.67 -2.19 -9.13
N VAL A 30 -20.96 -2.30 -9.50
CA VAL A 30 -21.53 -3.52 -10.09
C VAL A 30 -20.94 -3.74 -11.48
N GLN A 31 -20.84 -2.68 -12.28
CA GLN A 31 -20.22 -2.73 -13.60
C GLN A 31 -18.75 -3.11 -13.52
N LEU A 32 -18.00 -2.55 -12.55
CA LEU A 32 -16.61 -2.92 -12.30
C LEU A 32 -16.50 -4.40 -11.91
N ALA A 33 -17.36 -4.89 -11.02
CA ALA A 33 -17.37 -6.30 -10.61
C ALA A 33 -17.59 -7.26 -11.79
N ALA A 34 -18.41 -6.86 -12.76
CA ALA A 34 -18.67 -7.64 -13.98
C ALA A 34 -17.51 -7.63 -15.00
N LYS A 35 -16.60 -6.64 -14.92
CA LYS A 35 -15.44 -6.51 -15.83
C LYS A 35 -14.19 -7.21 -15.31
N ILE A 36 -14.07 -7.42 -14.00
CA ILE A 36 -12.94 -8.15 -13.41
C ILE A 36 -13.05 -9.63 -13.75
N ASP A 37 -11.97 -10.21 -14.27
CA ASP A 37 -11.87 -11.65 -14.58
C ASP A 37 -11.59 -12.46 -13.31
N TRP A 38 -12.66 -12.69 -12.52
CA TRP A 38 -12.57 -13.42 -11.26
C TRP A 38 -12.11 -14.87 -11.45
N ASP A 39 -12.46 -15.51 -12.57
CA ASP A 39 -12.06 -16.87 -12.85
C ASP A 39 -10.56 -16.98 -13.16
N TRP A 40 -10.01 -15.98 -13.86
CA TRP A 40 -8.56 -15.90 -14.06
C TRP A 40 -7.82 -15.67 -12.74
N ILE A 41 -8.27 -14.71 -11.92
CA ILE A 41 -7.70 -14.47 -10.59
C ILE A 41 -7.74 -15.75 -9.76
N ASP A 42 -8.87 -16.45 -9.74
CA ASP A 42 -9.04 -17.68 -8.99
C ASP A 42 -8.07 -18.78 -9.45
N ARG A 43 -7.87 -18.95 -10.76
CA ARG A 43 -6.87 -19.87 -11.32
C ARG A 43 -5.44 -19.53 -10.88
N GLU A 44 -5.08 -18.25 -10.95
CA GLU A 44 -3.74 -17.79 -10.59
C GLU A 44 -3.41 -17.98 -9.11
N ILE A 45 -4.38 -17.82 -8.22
CA ILE A 45 -4.17 -17.97 -6.78
C ILE A 45 -4.49 -19.37 -6.25
N ALA A 46 -5.09 -20.25 -7.08
CA ALA A 46 -5.41 -21.62 -6.70
C ALA A 46 -4.24 -22.39 -6.07
N PRO A 47 -2.98 -22.28 -6.54
CA PRO A 47 -1.83 -22.94 -5.93
C PRO A 47 -1.53 -22.52 -4.48
N LEU A 48 -2.09 -21.39 -4.02
CA LEU A 48 -1.91 -20.93 -2.64
C LEU A 48 -2.83 -21.66 -1.64
N TYR A 49 -3.81 -22.41 -2.11
CA TYR A 49 -4.68 -23.20 -1.26
C TYR A 49 -4.04 -24.56 -0.94
N SER A 50 -4.13 -24.97 0.33
CA SER A 50 -3.69 -26.30 0.76
C SER A 50 -4.63 -27.38 0.24
N ALA A 51 -4.09 -28.56 -0.08
CA ALA A 51 -4.88 -29.75 -0.45
C ALA A 51 -5.66 -30.33 0.74
N LYS A 52 -5.21 -30.09 1.97
CA LYS A 52 -5.79 -30.65 3.20
C LYS A 52 -6.14 -29.54 4.20
N GLY A 53 -7.12 -29.79 5.06
CA GLY A 53 -7.52 -28.91 6.16
C GLY A 53 -8.92 -28.31 6.00
N ARG A 54 -9.26 -27.28 6.82
CA ARG A 54 -10.53 -26.56 6.75
C ARG A 54 -10.67 -25.87 5.39
N PRO A 55 -11.87 -25.83 4.78
CA PRO A 55 -12.13 -25.02 3.59
C PRO A 55 -11.67 -23.57 3.78
N GLY A 56 -10.92 -23.06 2.81
CA GLY A 56 -10.44 -21.67 2.84
C GLY A 56 -11.55 -20.70 2.46
N ILE A 57 -11.24 -19.41 2.55
CA ILE A 57 -12.14 -18.32 2.12
C ILE A 57 -12.10 -18.27 0.58
N GLU A 58 -13.23 -17.97 -0.04
CA GLU A 58 -13.29 -17.80 -1.50
C GLU A 58 -12.35 -16.68 -1.97
N SER A 59 -11.69 -16.95 -3.10
CA SER A 59 -10.73 -16.01 -3.71
C SER A 59 -11.37 -14.65 -4.02
N ARG A 60 -12.55 -14.65 -4.65
CA ARG A 60 -13.29 -13.44 -4.97
C ARG A 60 -13.64 -12.63 -3.73
N PHE A 61 -14.01 -13.30 -2.63
CA PHE A 61 -14.33 -12.63 -1.37
C PHE A 61 -13.11 -11.86 -0.82
N VAL A 62 -11.98 -12.54 -0.67
CA VAL A 62 -10.77 -11.94 -0.10
C VAL A 62 -10.18 -10.85 -1.01
N ILE A 63 -10.03 -11.17 -2.30
CA ILE A 63 -9.50 -10.21 -3.27
C ILE A 63 -10.43 -9.00 -3.39
N GLY A 64 -11.73 -9.26 -3.46
CA GLY A 64 -12.74 -8.19 -3.50
C GLY A 64 -12.63 -7.23 -2.32
N LEU A 65 -12.47 -7.75 -1.10
CA LEU A 65 -12.25 -6.91 0.09
C LEU A 65 -10.94 -6.12 0.02
N LEU A 66 -9.84 -6.73 -0.46
CA LEU A 66 -8.57 -6.02 -0.64
C LEU A 66 -8.68 -4.90 -1.67
N LEU A 67 -9.40 -5.12 -2.78
CA LEU A 67 -9.65 -4.09 -3.79
C LEU A 67 -10.52 -2.97 -3.22
N LEU A 68 -11.66 -3.29 -2.59
CA LEU A 68 -12.58 -2.32 -1.96
C LEU A 68 -11.87 -1.47 -0.91
N LYS A 69 -11.04 -2.09 -0.07
CA LYS A 69 -10.21 -1.38 0.90
C LYS A 69 -9.38 -0.28 0.24
N HIS A 70 -8.68 -0.58 -0.86
CA HIS A 70 -7.78 0.37 -1.53
C HIS A 70 -8.51 1.33 -2.47
N ILE A 71 -9.68 0.97 -3.00
CA ILE A 71 -10.56 1.86 -3.75
C ILE A 71 -11.10 2.96 -2.83
N TYR A 72 -11.60 2.59 -1.65
CA TYR A 72 -12.29 3.51 -0.74
C TYR A 72 -11.41 4.04 0.41
N GLY A 73 -10.11 3.71 0.43
CA GLY A 73 -9.17 4.18 1.46
C GLY A 73 -9.49 3.70 2.88
N LEU A 74 -10.07 2.49 3.04
CA LEU A 74 -10.54 1.95 4.31
C LEU A 74 -9.45 1.19 5.08
N SER A 75 -9.59 1.04 6.40
CA SER A 75 -8.80 0.09 7.19
C SER A 75 -9.27 -1.35 6.96
N ASP A 76 -8.53 -2.36 7.46
CA ASP A 76 -8.98 -3.76 7.40
C ASP A 76 -10.28 -3.95 8.18
N GLU A 77 -10.41 -3.32 9.34
CA GLU A 77 -11.63 -3.32 10.14
C GLU A 77 -12.75 -2.56 9.43
N GLY A 78 -12.45 -1.36 8.90
CA GLY A 78 -13.44 -0.50 8.25
C GLY A 78 -14.05 -1.11 6.98
N VAL A 79 -13.28 -1.86 6.18
CA VAL A 79 -13.84 -2.55 5.01
C VAL A 79 -14.76 -3.71 5.42
N CYS A 80 -14.41 -4.45 6.47
CA CYS A 80 -15.26 -5.52 7.01
C CYS A 80 -16.56 -4.98 7.62
N GLU A 81 -16.49 -3.85 8.34
CA GLU A 81 -17.66 -3.19 8.90
C GLU A 81 -18.59 -2.65 7.80
N ARG A 82 -18.03 -1.92 6.82
CA ARG A 82 -18.79 -1.41 5.70
C ARG A 82 -19.43 -2.52 4.87
N TRP A 83 -18.74 -3.63 4.68
CA TRP A 83 -19.25 -4.78 3.93
C TRP A 83 -20.57 -5.31 4.50
N VAL A 84 -20.76 -5.34 5.84
CA VAL A 84 -21.99 -5.80 6.49
C VAL A 84 -23.18 -4.90 6.15
N HIS A 85 -22.94 -3.59 5.94
CA HIS A 85 -23.99 -2.60 5.73
C HIS A 85 -24.19 -2.21 4.27
N ASP A 86 -23.29 -2.61 3.37
CA ASP A 86 -23.25 -2.16 1.98
C ASP A 86 -23.52 -3.34 1.02
N PRO A 87 -24.75 -3.44 0.43
CA PRO A 87 -25.08 -4.53 -0.46
C PRO A 87 -24.24 -4.54 -1.74
N TYR A 88 -23.71 -3.39 -2.19
CA TYR A 88 -22.80 -3.32 -3.31
C TYR A 88 -21.45 -3.94 -3.01
N PHE A 89 -20.95 -3.79 -1.76
CA PHE A 89 -19.72 -4.45 -1.30
C PHE A 89 -19.90 -5.97 -1.27
N GLN A 90 -21.04 -6.44 -0.78
CA GLN A 90 -21.36 -7.86 -0.76
C GLN A 90 -21.48 -8.45 -2.18
N HIS A 91 -22.19 -7.77 -3.08
CA HIS A 91 -22.25 -8.16 -4.49
C HIS A 91 -20.86 -8.19 -5.16
N PHE A 92 -20.02 -7.19 -4.93
CA PHE A 92 -18.66 -7.12 -5.46
C PHE A 92 -17.82 -8.32 -5.04
N THR A 93 -17.94 -8.73 -3.78
CA THR A 93 -17.22 -9.89 -3.22
C THR A 93 -17.86 -11.24 -3.55
N GLY A 94 -18.97 -11.27 -4.29
CA GLY A 94 -19.55 -12.49 -4.84
C GLY A 94 -20.73 -13.06 -4.08
N GLU A 95 -21.24 -12.36 -3.05
CA GLU A 95 -22.45 -12.78 -2.35
C GLU A 95 -23.66 -12.72 -3.27
N LYS A 96 -24.53 -13.73 -3.14
CA LYS A 96 -25.80 -13.79 -3.88
C LYS A 96 -26.96 -13.22 -3.07
N PHE A 97 -26.91 -13.38 -1.75
CA PHE A 97 -27.91 -12.93 -0.81
C PHE A 97 -27.31 -11.99 0.22
N PHE A 98 -28.08 -11.05 0.72
CA PHE A 98 -27.63 -10.10 1.73
C PHE A 98 -27.27 -10.82 3.03
N GLN A 99 -26.09 -10.54 3.56
CA GLN A 99 -25.55 -11.07 4.80
C GLN A 99 -25.62 -10.02 5.90
N HIS A 100 -26.14 -10.38 7.07
CA HIS A 100 -26.30 -9.47 8.21
C HIS A 100 -25.09 -9.47 9.17
N ALA A 101 -24.13 -10.37 8.95
CA ALA A 101 -22.92 -10.48 9.73
C ALA A 101 -21.72 -10.80 8.84
N PHE A 102 -20.54 -10.37 9.25
CA PHE A 102 -19.31 -10.69 8.54
C PHE A 102 -18.96 -12.18 8.76
N PRO A 103 -18.80 -12.99 7.68
CA PRO A 103 -18.72 -14.45 7.81
C PRO A 103 -17.34 -14.98 8.24
N HIS A 104 -16.32 -14.11 8.30
CA HIS A 104 -14.94 -14.50 8.54
C HIS A 104 -14.28 -13.63 9.63
N GLU A 105 -13.06 -14.00 10.02
CA GLU A 105 -12.26 -13.18 10.93
C GLU A 105 -11.62 -12.00 10.19
N ARG A 106 -11.64 -10.81 10.81
CA ARG A 106 -11.02 -9.59 10.23
C ARG A 106 -9.52 -9.74 9.98
N SER A 107 -8.84 -10.57 10.77
CA SER A 107 -7.42 -10.90 10.63
C SER A 107 -7.08 -11.68 9.35
N ASP A 108 -8.06 -12.34 8.72
CA ASP A 108 -7.86 -13.12 7.50
C ASP A 108 -7.34 -12.26 6.35
N LEU A 109 -7.75 -11.00 6.23
CA LEU A 109 -7.19 -10.07 5.25
C LEU A 109 -5.68 -9.91 5.38
N SER A 110 -5.16 -9.86 6.61
CA SER A 110 -3.73 -9.77 6.87
C SER A 110 -3.00 -11.07 6.49
N HIS A 111 -3.59 -12.23 6.81
CA HIS A 111 -3.03 -13.53 6.45
C HIS A 111 -3.01 -13.74 4.94
N TRP A 112 -4.09 -13.41 4.25
CA TRP A 112 -4.18 -13.54 2.80
C TRP A 112 -3.24 -12.58 2.06
N ARG A 113 -3.13 -11.34 2.50
CA ARG A 113 -2.19 -10.37 1.93
C ARG A 113 -0.74 -10.88 1.99
N LYS A 114 -0.35 -11.49 3.12
CA LYS A 114 0.95 -12.15 3.25
C LYS A 114 1.09 -13.37 2.34
N ARG A 115 0.04 -14.20 2.23
CA ARG A 115 0.02 -15.39 1.38
C ARG A 115 0.10 -15.06 -0.11
N LEU A 116 -0.56 -13.99 -0.55
CA LEU A 116 -0.53 -13.52 -1.94
C LEU A 116 0.88 -13.06 -2.34
N GLY A 117 1.62 -12.39 -1.46
CA GLY A 117 2.99 -11.98 -1.73
C GLY A 117 3.16 -11.28 -3.08
N SER A 118 4.05 -11.80 -3.93
CA SER A 118 4.29 -11.27 -5.28
C SER A 118 3.10 -11.40 -6.24
N LYS A 119 2.15 -12.30 -5.99
CA LYS A 119 0.94 -12.42 -6.80
C LYS A 119 0.01 -11.20 -6.73
N LEU A 120 0.24 -10.27 -5.81
CA LEU A 120 -0.46 -8.98 -5.79
C LEU A 120 -0.24 -8.15 -7.07
N GLU A 121 0.87 -8.35 -7.78
CA GLU A 121 1.12 -7.69 -9.07
C GLU A 121 0.10 -8.11 -10.15
N LEU A 122 -0.47 -9.31 -10.06
CA LEU A 122 -1.55 -9.76 -10.95
C LEU A 122 -2.77 -8.84 -10.86
N LEU A 123 -3.07 -8.30 -9.66
CA LEU A 123 -4.18 -7.37 -9.47
C LEU A 123 -3.91 -6.02 -10.16
N LEU A 124 -2.64 -5.62 -10.25
CA LEU A 124 -2.27 -4.42 -10.99
C LEU A 124 -2.44 -4.65 -12.50
N ALA A 125 -2.00 -5.80 -13.03
CA ALA A 125 -2.22 -6.19 -14.42
C ALA A 125 -3.72 -6.24 -14.75
N GLU A 126 -4.53 -6.85 -13.89
CA GLU A 126 -6.00 -6.93 -14.09
C GLU A 126 -6.64 -5.53 -14.08
N SER A 127 -6.20 -4.63 -13.18
CA SER A 127 -6.72 -3.25 -13.17
C SER A 127 -6.47 -2.50 -14.49
N LEU A 128 -5.33 -2.75 -15.15
CA LEU A 128 -5.00 -2.17 -16.46
C LEU A 128 -5.78 -2.83 -17.59
N LYS A 129 -5.99 -4.15 -17.54
CA LYS A 129 -6.82 -4.91 -18.47
C LYS A 129 -8.25 -4.37 -18.45
N VAL A 130 -8.85 -4.27 -17.26
CA VAL A 130 -10.20 -3.69 -17.10
C VAL A 130 -10.26 -2.26 -17.63
N ALA A 131 -9.27 -1.41 -17.33
CA ALA A 131 -9.21 -0.04 -17.83
C ALA A 131 -9.16 0.03 -19.35
N HIS A 132 -8.47 -0.92 -19.99
CA HIS A 132 -8.43 -1.05 -21.45
C HIS A 132 -9.78 -1.49 -22.02
N GLU A 133 -10.40 -2.53 -21.46
CA GLU A 133 -11.70 -3.07 -21.91
C GLU A 133 -12.85 -2.06 -21.84
N VAL A 134 -12.85 -1.19 -20.82
CA VAL A 134 -13.86 -0.12 -20.72
C VAL A 134 -13.50 1.14 -21.53
N GLY A 135 -12.38 1.13 -22.26
CA GLY A 135 -11.93 2.24 -23.08
C GLY A 135 -11.31 3.42 -22.33
N ALA A 136 -11.08 3.28 -21.01
CA ALA A 136 -10.43 4.30 -20.18
C ALA A 136 -8.91 4.41 -20.45
N LEU A 137 -8.28 3.33 -20.94
CA LEU A 137 -6.86 3.22 -21.27
C LEU A 137 -6.70 2.64 -22.67
N ARG A 138 -5.77 3.16 -23.47
CA ARG A 138 -5.48 2.66 -24.81
C ARG A 138 -4.09 2.07 -24.88
N MET A 139 -3.86 1.04 -25.69
CA MET A 139 -2.54 0.40 -25.86
C MET A 139 -1.42 1.39 -26.22
N ARG A 140 -1.72 2.41 -27.05
CA ARG A 140 -0.75 3.47 -27.39
C ARG A 140 -0.28 4.30 -26.18
N ASP A 141 -1.09 4.37 -25.12
CA ASP A 141 -0.78 5.16 -23.92
C ASP A 141 0.26 4.44 -23.02
N LEU A 142 0.45 3.12 -23.22
CA LEU A 142 1.43 2.29 -22.52
C LEU A 142 2.88 2.49 -23.01
N LYS A 143 3.06 2.94 -24.26
CA LYS A 143 4.38 3.04 -24.90
C LYS A 143 5.26 4.18 -24.38
N ARG A 144 4.68 5.14 -23.68
CA ARG A 144 5.36 6.33 -23.18
C ARG A 144 5.07 6.49 -21.70
N VAL A 145 6.12 6.39 -20.90
CA VAL A 145 5.98 6.31 -19.45
C VAL A 145 6.72 7.44 -18.74
N THR A 146 6.24 7.79 -17.56
CA THR A 146 6.97 8.61 -16.61
C THR A 146 7.31 7.74 -15.41
N VAL A 147 8.58 7.76 -15.01
CA VAL A 147 9.07 7.02 -13.83
C VAL A 147 9.56 8.01 -12.80
N ASP A 148 9.11 7.85 -11.57
CA ASP A 148 9.56 8.65 -10.44
C ASP A 148 9.63 7.80 -9.17
N THR A 149 10.40 8.26 -8.18
CA THR A 149 10.45 7.63 -6.86
C THR A 149 9.80 8.50 -5.81
N THR A 150 9.15 7.85 -4.87
CA THR A 150 8.62 8.50 -3.69
C THR A 150 8.96 7.70 -2.44
N VAL A 151 8.76 8.28 -1.26
CA VAL A 151 8.83 7.53 -0.01
C VAL A 151 7.41 7.13 0.41
N GLN A 152 7.25 5.86 0.74
CA GLN A 152 6.12 5.35 1.50
C GLN A 152 6.48 5.42 2.99
N PRO A 153 5.96 6.38 3.75
CA PRO A 153 6.23 6.47 5.17
C PRO A 153 5.63 5.29 5.93
N LYS A 154 6.39 4.77 6.90
CA LYS A 154 5.88 3.76 7.84
C LYS A 154 5.04 4.41 8.94
N ALA A 155 4.05 3.71 9.45
CA ALA A 155 3.22 4.16 10.57
C ALA A 155 3.99 4.12 11.91
N ILE A 156 5.05 4.90 12.00
CA ILE A 156 5.86 5.08 13.20
C ILE A 156 5.81 6.53 13.69
N THR A 157 6.12 6.74 14.95
CA THR A 157 6.38 8.09 15.47
C THR A 157 7.75 8.57 15.00
N PHE A 158 7.93 9.89 14.79
CA PHE A 158 9.23 10.45 14.44
C PHE A 158 10.31 9.95 15.41
N PRO A 159 11.38 9.28 14.91
CA PRO A 159 12.32 8.54 15.74
C PRO A 159 13.36 9.48 16.36
N THR A 160 13.12 9.89 17.60
CA THR A 160 14.15 10.49 18.45
C THR A 160 14.75 9.41 19.38
N ASP A 161 16.00 9.56 19.79
CA ASP A 161 16.66 8.57 20.68
C ASP A 161 15.82 8.27 21.92
N ALA A 162 15.24 9.28 22.55
CA ALA A 162 14.39 9.11 23.73
C ALA A 162 13.13 8.29 23.45
N LYS A 163 12.46 8.54 22.28
CA LYS A 163 11.27 7.77 21.85
C LYS A 163 11.64 6.33 21.52
N LEU A 164 12.77 6.11 20.85
CA LEU A 164 13.24 4.76 20.50
C LEU A 164 13.58 3.93 21.75
N VAL A 165 14.32 4.49 22.69
CA VAL A 165 14.66 3.81 23.96
C VAL A 165 13.39 3.52 24.77
N HIS A 166 12.45 4.47 24.84
CA HIS A 166 11.17 4.25 25.51
C HIS A 166 10.33 3.16 24.81
N ALA A 167 10.30 3.14 23.47
CA ALA A 167 9.61 2.10 22.71
C ALA A 167 10.22 0.71 22.95
N ALA A 168 11.56 0.61 23.05
CA ALA A 168 12.24 -0.63 23.37
C ALA A 168 11.90 -1.12 24.80
N ILE A 169 11.87 -0.22 25.80
CA ILE A 169 11.44 -0.56 27.18
C ILE A 169 9.99 -1.08 27.15
N LYS A 170 9.06 -0.39 26.46
CA LYS A 170 7.67 -0.86 26.34
C LYS A 170 7.58 -2.23 25.67
N GLY A 171 8.28 -2.41 24.55
CA GLY A 171 8.27 -3.66 23.78
C GLY A 171 8.80 -4.84 24.57
N LEU A 172 9.95 -4.69 25.27
CA LEU A 172 10.50 -5.74 26.11
C LEU A 172 9.59 -6.08 27.30
N ASN A 173 8.93 -5.10 27.92
CA ASN A 173 7.96 -5.37 29.00
C ASN A 173 6.74 -6.15 28.50
N ARG A 174 6.25 -5.83 27.29
CA ARG A 174 5.14 -6.56 26.67
C ARG A 174 5.54 -8.01 26.42
N LEU A 175 6.67 -8.24 25.77
CA LEU A 175 7.17 -9.57 25.46
C LEU A 175 7.44 -10.39 26.72
N ALA A 176 8.04 -9.78 27.75
CA ALA A 176 8.25 -10.45 29.04
C ALA A 176 6.92 -10.93 29.67
N ARG A 177 5.86 -10.13 29.55
CA ARG A 177 4.52 -10.50 30.03
C ARG A 177 3.90 -11.64 29.20
N GLU A 178 4.00 -11.55 27.88
CA GLU A 178 3.50 -12.56 26.94
C GLU A 178 4.14 -13.94 27.20
N HIS A 179 5.41 -13.95 27.62
CA HIS A 179 6.15 -15.16 27.99
C HIS A 179 6.17 -15.48 29.51
N GLY A 180 5.32 -14.85 30.29
CA GLY A 180 5.21 -15.13 31.73
C GLY A 180 6.43 -14.72 32.59
N LEU A 181 7.37 -13.94 32.05
CA LEU A 181 8.58 -13.53 32.77
C LEU A 181 8.29 -12.43 33.80
N LYS A 182 8.48 -12.71 35.07
CA LYS A 182 8.36 -11.71 36.14
C LYS A 182 9.62 -10.82 36.16
N LEU A 183 9.53 -9.60 35.71
CA LEU A 183 10.63 -8.64 35.73
C LEU A 183 10.87 -8.09 37.13
N ARG A 184 12.13 -7.88 37.50
CA ARG A 184 12.49 -7.23 38.78
C ARG A 184 11.92 -5.81 38.86
N GLN A 185 12.00 -5.08 37.74
CA GLN A 185 11.43 -3.74 37.59
C GLN A 185 11.03 -3.48 36.13
N SER A 186 9.83 -2.96 35.89
CA SER A 186 9.36 -2.65 34.56
C SER A 186 9.92 -1.34 33.97
N TYR A 187 10.24 -0.39 34.82
CA TYR A 187 10.67 0.98 34.49
C TYR A 187 9.71 1.78 33.60
N LEU A 188 8.49 1.31 33.31
CA LEU A 188 7.54 1.92 32.36
C LEU A 188 7.19 3.36 32.73
N ARG A 189 6.84 3.61 34.00
CA ARG A 189 6.46 4.94 34.50
C ARG A 189 7.62 5.94 34.41
N ILE A 190 8.81 5.54 34.89
CA ILE A 190 10.02 6.36 34.85
C ILE A 190 10.43 6.65 33.40
N ALA A 191 10.39 5.64 32.53
CA ALA A 191 10.77 5.80 31.12
C ALA A 191 9.81 6.72 30.37
N LYS A 192 8.49 6.63 30.62
CA LYS A 192 7.50 7.54 30.04
C LYS A 192 7.79 8.99 30.42
N GLN A 193 8.02 9.25 31.71
CA GLN A 193 8.32 10.57 32.23
C GLN A 193 9.64 11.10 31.65
N ALA A 194 10.71 10.30 31.67
CA ALA A 194 12.02 10.70 31.14
C ALA A 194 11.98 10.99 29.64
N ALA A 195 11.25 10.19 28.85
CA ALA A 195 11.08 10.45 27.41
C ALA A 195 10.32 11.75 27.13
N MET A 196 9.28 12.05 27.91
CA MET A 196 8.54 13.30 27.83
C MET A 196 9.43 14.50 28.18
N MET A 197 10.18 14.42 29.30
CA MET A 197 11.07 15.49 29.74
C MET A 197 12.24 15.68 28.76
N ALA A 198 12.77 14.61 28.16
CA ALA A 198 13.79 14.72 27.11
C ALA A 198 13.27 15.52 25.92
N GLY A 199 12.01 15.30 25.48
CA GLY A 199 11.39 16.08 24.43
C GLY A 199 11.24 17.57 24.79
N ARG A 200 10.75 17.88 25.99
CA ARG A 200 10.59 19.25 26.48
C ARG A 200 11.93 20.00 26.55
N TYR A 201 12.96 19.36 27.11
CA TYR A 201 14.30 19.98 27.19
C TYR A 201 14.95 20.15 25.82
N ALA A 202 14.73 19.24 24.85
CA ALA A 202 15.22 19.41 23.49
C ALA A 202 14.56 20.61 22.81
N HIS A 203 13.23 20.76 22.95
CA HIS A 203 12.48 21.89 22.41
C HIS A 203 12.94 23.24 23.02
N ALA A 204 13.17 23.25 24.35
CA ALA A 204 13.69 24.42 25.07
C ALA A 204 15.20 24.62 24.88
N LYS A 205 15.87 23.87 23.99
CA LYS A 205 17.33 23.93 23.72
C LYS A 205 18.21 23.68 24.97
N GLN A 206 17.66 23.07 26.04
CA GLN A 206 18.36 22.71 27.26
C GLN A 206 19.08 21.35 27.11
N PHE A 207 20.10 21.28 26.26
CA PHE A 207 20.72 20.05 25.82
C PHE A 207 21.41 19.26 26.95
N GLN A 208 21.94 19.88 27.99
CA GLN A 208 22.51 19.18 29.14
C GLN A 208 21.44 18.39 29.92
N ARG A 209 20.27 19.02 30.17
CA ARG A 209 19.12 18.34 30.82
C ARG A 209 18.57 17.23 29.94
N HIS A 210 18.47 17.47 28.62
CA HIS A 210 18.09 16.45 27.65
C HIS A 210 19.00 15.23 27.72
N ARG A 211 20.34 15.41 27.72
CA ARG A 211 21.32 14.33 27.80
C ARG A 211 21.18 13.52 29.10
N ARG A 212 20.91 14.17 30.24
CA ARG A 212 20.67 13.47 31.54
C ARG A 212 19.45 12.53 31.43
N GLN A 213 18.33 12.98 30.82
CA GLN A 213 17.17 12.14 30.64
C GLN A 213 17.45 10.97 29.68
N LEU A 214 18.19 11.20 28.62
CA LEU A 214 18.57 10.16 27.68
C LEU A 214 19.50 9.11 28.33
N SER A 215 20.46 9.53 29.12
CA SER A 215 21.33 8.66 29.89
C SER A 215 20.53 7.80 30.89
N LEU A 216 19.57 8.40 31.58
CA LEU A 216 18.65 7.67 32.46
C LEU A 216 17.88 6.57 31.70
N LEU A 217 17.30 6.91 30.55
CA LEU A 217 16.58 5.96 29.70
C LEU A 217 17.48 4.80 29.25
N ARG A 218 18.68 5.08 28.73
CA ARG A 218 19.67 4.08 28.29
C ARG A 218 20.10 3.16 29.44
N THR A 219 20.28 3.70 30.66
CA THR A 219 20.60 2.94 31.84
C THR A 219 19.47 1.99 32.21
N ARG A 220 18.21 2.46 32.20
CA ARG A 220 17.03 1.62 32.52
C ARG A 220 16.83 0.52 31.49
N LEU A 221 16.97 0.82 30.19
CA LEU A 221 16.93 -0.18 29.14
C LEU A 221 18.03 -1.25 29.32
N GLY A 222 19.27 -0.84 29.63
CA GLY A 222 20.35 -1.77 29.85
C GLY A 222 20.11 -2.70 31.07
N ARG A 223 19.48 -2.19 32.15
CA ARG A 223 19.10 -3.02 33.32
C ARG A 223 18.01 -4.04 32.92
N LEU A 224 17.02 -3.61 32.13
CA LEU A 224 15.94 -4.48 31.65
C LEU A 224 16.49 -5.62 30.77
N ILE A 225 17.36 -5.29 29.81
CA ILE A 225 18.02 -6.27 28.92
C ILE A 225 18.77 -7.33 29.77
N ARG A 226 19.56 -6.91 30.76
CA ARG A 226 20.31 -7.83 31.61
C ARG A 226 19.39 -8.68 32.50
N ASP A 227 18.28 -8.12 32.99
CA ASP A 227 17.32 -8.86 33.81
C ASP A 227 16.65 -9.97 33.01
N ILE A 228 16.19 -9.65 31.77
CA ILE A 228 15.57 -10.64 30.87
C ILE A 228 16.60 -11.73 30.53
N ARG A 229 17.81 -11.37 30.08
CA ARG A 229 18.85 -12.35 29.73
C ARG A 229 19.14 -13.34 30.81
N ARG A 230 19.26 -12.86 32.07
CA ARG A 230 19.49 -13.75 33.21
C ARG A 230 18.34 -14.71 33.47
N LYS A 231 17.11 -14.29 33.19
CA LYS A 231 15.91 -15.10 33.46
C LYS A 231 15.63 -16.15 32.41
N ILE A 232 16.06 -15.92 31.20
CA ILE A 232 15.88 -16.86 30.07
C ILE A 232 17.08 -17.80 29.92
N ALA A 233 18.19 -17.54 30.60
CA ALA A 233 19.40 -18.34 30.51
C ALA A 233 19.12 -19.81 30.76
N GLY A 234 19.51 -20.69 29.83
CA GLY A 234 19.23 -22.13 29.87
C GLY A 234 17.84 -22.55 29.42
N GLN A 235 16.98 -21.60 28.94
CA GLN A 235 15.65 -21.89 28.44
C GLN A 235 15.61 -21.66 26.90
N GLY A 236 16.05 -22.64 26.12
CA GLY A 236 16.33 -22.50 24.70
C GLY A 236 15.19 -21.91 23.88
N GLU A 237 13.94 -22.29 24.17
CA GLU A 237 12.76 -21.71 23.45
C GLU A 237 12.59 -20.22 23.73
N LEU A 238 12.76 -19.79 24.98
CA LEU A 238 12.66 -18.38 25.38
C LEU A 238 13.86 -17.57 24.88
N GLU A 239 15.06 -18.17 24.90
CA GLU A 239 16.23 -17.55 24.29
C GLU A 239 16.03 -17.26 22.83
N ALA A 240 15.56 -18.24 22.03
CA ALA A 240 15.26 -18.07 20.61
C ALA A 240 14.15 -17.04 20.36
N ALA A 241 13.07 -17.07 21.13
CA ALA A 241 11.96 -16.13 21.00
C ALA A 241 12.34 -14.68 21.30
N LEU A 242 13.24 -14.46 22.26
CA LEU A 242 13.64 -13.12 22.73
C LEU A 242 14.96 -12.63 22.16
N GLU A 243 15.71 -13.43 21.41
CA GLU A 243 17.01 -13.06 20.81
C GLU A 243 16.91 -11.78 19.99
N GLN A 244 16.06 -11.77 18.96
CA GLN A 244 15.90 -10.63 18.06
C GLN A 244 15.40 -9.36 18.78
N PRO A 245 14.36 -9.41 19.63
CA PRO A 245 13.96 -8.27 20.44
C PRO A 245 15.07 -7.71 21.35
N LEU A 246 15.83 -8.56 22.00
CA LEU A 246 16.95 -8.15 22.86
C LEU A 246 18.09 -7.54 22.06
N TRP A 247 18.40 -8.10 20.90
CA TRP A 247 19.40 -7.55 19.99
C TRP A 247 18.98 -6.14 19.52
N ARG A 248 17.73 -5.96 19.06
CA ARG A 248 17.19 -4.63 18.65
C ARG A 248 17.26 -3.62 19.78
N ALA A 249 16.90 -4.04 20.99
CA ALA A 249 16.96 -3.17 22.16
C ALA A 249 18.40 -2.77 22.52
N ALA A 250 19.37 -3.68 22.38
CA ALA A 250 20.78 -3.40 22.55
C ALA A 250 21.31 -2.41 21.50
N GLN A 251 20.94 -2.58 20.24
CA GLN A 251 21.27 -1.64 19.15
C GLN A 251 20.71 -0.25 19.41
N ILE A 252 19.40 -0.13 19.74
CA ILE A 252 18.79 1.16 20.09
C ILE A 252 19.49 1.83 21.28
N ARG A 253 19.96 1.03 22.25
CA ARG A 253 20.68 1.56 23.42
C ARG A 253 22.05 2.14 23.05
N SER A 254 22.79 1.50 22.14
CA SER A 254 24.16 1.86 21.76
C SER A 254 24.24 2.94 20.67
N GLN A 255 23.25 3.01 19.78
CA GLN A 255 23.29 3.95 18.64
C GLN A 255 23.28 5.42 19.06
N GLU A 256 23.96 6.25 18.28
CA GLU A 256 24.05 7.69 18.49
C GLU A 256 23.39 8.50 17.38
N GLN A 257 22.97 9.74 17.70
CA GLN A 257 22.24 10.60 16.74
C GLN A 257 23.04 10.86 15.46
N ARG A 258 24.34 11.11 15.57
CA ARG A 258 25.21 11.43 14.43
C ARG A 258 26.05 10.23 13.93
N GLN A 259 25.71 9.03 14.38
CA GLN A 259 26.38 7.81 13.92
C GLN A 259 26.18 7.66 12.40
N ARG A 260 27.27 7.36 11.69
CA ARG A 260 27.26 6.94 10.29
C ARG A 260 26.93 5.45 10.18
N GLY A 261 26.41 5.03 9.04
CA GLY A 261 26.06 3.64 8.77
C GLY A 261 24.66 3.28 9.25
N TRP A 262 24.43 1.98 9.38
CA TRP A 262 23.09 1.43 9.67
C TRP A 262 22.58 1.78 11.07
N LYS A 263 21.29 2.13 11.15
CA LYS A 263 20.60 2.47 12.41
C LYS A 263 19.18 1.90 12.40
N LEU A 264 18.68 1.60 13.61
CA LEU A 264 17.26 1.30 13.81
C LEU A 264 16.47 2.60 14.06
N TYR A 265 15.39 2.77 13.32
CA TYR A 265 14.47 3.90 13.42
C TYR A 265 13.14 3.51 14.10
N SER A 266 12.91 2.22 14.34
CA SER A 266 11.78 1.72 15.11
C SER A 266 12.12 0.38 15.77
N PHE A 267 11.61 0.17 16.98
CA PHE A 267 11.76 -1.12 17.68
C PHE A 267 10.87 -2.21 17.09
N HIS A 268 9.63 -1.85 16.71
CA HIS A 268 8.64 -2.80 16.21
C HIS A 268 8.68 -2.97 14.69
N ALA A 269 9.27 -2.04 13.96
CA ALA A 269 9.43 -2.06 12.51
C ALA A 269 10.90 -1.82 12.12
N PRO A 270 11.76 -2.85 12.27
CA PRO A 270 13.21 -2.71 12.05
C PRO A 270 13.57 -2.48 10.59
N GLU A 271 12.65 -2.75 9.65
CA GLU A 271 12.78 -2.54 8.21
C GLU A 271 12.76 -1.08 7.80
N VAL A 272 12.38 -0.16 8.70
CA VAL A 272 12.25 1.28 8.38
C VAL A 272 13.60 1.91 8.08
N GLU A 273 13.65 2.60 6.96
CA GLU A 273 14.81 3.34 6.49
C GLU A 273 14.63 4.85 6.66
N CYS A 274 15.74 5.57 6.80
CA CYS A 274 15.75 7.04 6.81
C CYS A 274 16.14 7.52 5.42
N ILE A 275 15.23 8.18 4.73
CA ILE A 275 15.40 8.63 3.36
C ILE A 275 15.44 10.15 3.34
N GLY A 276 16.58 10.70 2.86
CA GLY A 276 16.75 12.15 2.69
C GLY A 276 15.95 12.67 1.50
N LYS A 277 15.19 13.75 1.72
CA LYS A 277 14.34 14.37 0.69
C LYS A 277 14.89 15.70 0.16
N GLY A 278 15.95 16.24 0.75
CA GLY A 278 16.50 17.53 0.37
C GLY A 278 15.55 18.74 0.59
N LYS A 279 14.41 18.55 1.26
CA LYS A 279 13.45 19.61 1.58
C LYS A 279 13.78 20.22 2.93
N ALA A 280 13.86 21.55 3.01
CA ALA A 280 14.20 22.27 4.25
C ALA A 280 13.21 22.01 5.40
N SER A 281 11.90 21.92 5.10
CA SER A 281 10.83 21.71 6.10
C SER A 281 10.73 20.26 6.59
N ALA A 282 11.11 19.26 5.76
CA ALA A 282 11.04 17.85 6.09
C ALA A 282 12.24 17.11 5.44
N PRO A 283 13.44 17.25 6.03
CA PRO A 283 14.67 16.74 5.41
C PRO A 283 14.72 15.22 5.34
N TYR A 284 13.99 14.51 6.22
CA TYR A 284 13.99 13.05 6.29
C TYR A 284 12.57 12.50 6.35
N GLU A 285 12.32 11.43 5.61
CA GLU A 285 11.14 10.59 5.73
C GLU A 285 11.55 9.18 6.17
N PHE A 286 10.71 8.53 6.99
CA PHE A 286 11.00 7.22 7.58
C PHE A 286 10.05 6.17 7.03
N GLY A 287 10.56 5.26 6.23
CA GLY A 287 9.77 4.24 5.54
C GLY A 287 10.59 3.47 4.53
N VAL A 288 10.03 3.24 3.35
CA VAL A 288 10.69 2.60 2.21
C VAL A 288 10.55 3.46 0.96
N LYS A 289 11.56 3.48 0.11
CA LYS A 289 11.50 4.08 -1.23
C LYS A 289 10.57 3.22 -2.10
N ALA A 290 9.74 3.85 -2.91
CA ALA A 290 8.89 3.21 -3.89
C ALA A 290 9.09 3.84 -5.26
N SER A 291 9.24 3.02 -6.30
CA SER A 291 9.22 3.45 -7.69
C SER A 291 7.80 3.34 -8.22
N ILE A 292 7.35 4.38 -8.93
CA ILE A 292 6.03 4.48 -9.55
C ILE A 292 6.23 4.75 -11.03
N VAL A 293 5.57 3.98 -11.86
CA VAL A 293 5.53 4.17 -13.32
C VAL A 293 4.12 4.52 -13.75
N THR A 294 3.96 5.64 -14.44
CA THR A 294 2.66 6.07 -14.95
C THR A 294 2.67 6.24 -16.46
N THR A 295 1.49 6.23 -17.10
CA THR A 295 1.35 6.72 -18.45
C THR A 295 1.86 8.17 -18.52
N ASN A 296 2.63 8.54 -19.57
CA ASN A 296 3.04 9.94 -19.76
C ASN A 296 1.88 10.75 -20.37
N ALA A 297 1.19 10.19 -21.36
CA ALA A 297 0.01 10.82 -21.93
C ALA A 297 -1.21 10.63 -21.01
N ARG A 298 -2.13 11.61 -21.04
CA ARG A 298 -3.42 11.43 -20.40
C ARG A 298 -4.25 10.47 -21.25
N ALA A 299 -4.53 9.28 -20.72
CA ALA A 299 -5.50 8.35 -21.30
C ALA A 299 -6.93 8.92 -21.16
N PRO A 300 -7.95 8.39 -21.89
CA PRO A 300 -9.32 8.89 -21.79
C PRO A 300 -9.85 8.97 -20.35
N GLY A 301 -9.61 7.94 -19.52
CA GLY A 301 -10.02 7.91 -18.12
C GLY A 301 -9.12 8.73 -17.18
N GLY A 302 -7.87 9.00 -17.56
CA GLY A 302 -6.92 9.71 -16.70
C GLY A 302 -5.49 9.25 -16.83
N GLN A 303 -4.70 9.34 -15.74
CA GLN A 303 -3.30 8.92 -15.71
C GLN A 303 -3.16 7.65 -14.87
N PHE A 304 -2.90 6.53 -15.53
CA PHE A 304 -2.82 5.20 -14.91
C PHE A 304 -1.42 4.92 -14.39
N VAL A 305 -1.35 4.19 -13.27
CA VAL A 305 -0.12 3.59 -12.76
C VAL A 305 0.08 2.23 -13.44
N LEU A 306 1.18 2.12 -14.19
CA LEU A 306 1.52 0.91 -14.96
C LEU A 306 2.32 -0.09 -14.14
N HIS A 307 3.15 0.40 -13.20
CA HIS A 307 3.94 -0.42 -12.31
C HIS A 307 4.25 0.32 -11.01
N ALA A 308 4.33 -0.42 -9.92
CA ALA A 308 4.68 0.13 -8.61
C ALA A 308 5.47 -0.90 -7.80
N LYS A 309 6.64 -0.53 -7.27
CA LYS A 309 7.53 -1.43 -6.55
C LYS A 309 8.20 -0.76 -5.36
N ALA A 310 8.21 -1.42 -4.21
CA ALA A 310 9.03 -1.01 -3.08
C ALA A 310 10.51 -1.32 -3.35
N LEU A 311 11.40 -0.40 -2.98
CA LEU A 311 12.85 -0.46 -3.20
C LEU A 311 13.58 -0.40 -1.84
N PRO A 312 13.67 -1.52 -1.12
CA PRO A 312 14.42 -1.59 0.14
C PRO A 312 15.91 -1.30 -0.07
N GLY A 313 16.57 -0.74 0.95
CA GLY A 313 17.98 -0.36 0.89
C GLY A 313 18.24 1.02 0.30
N ASN A 314 17.17 1.77 -0.01
CA ASN A 314 17.25 3.12 -0.59
C ASN A 314 18.26 3.21 -1.75
N PRO A 315 18.15 2.33 -2.78
CA PRO A 315 19.10 2.32 -3.91
C PRO A 315 19.08 3.65 -4.66
N TYR A 316 20.15 3.95 -5.38
CA TYR A 316 20.21 5.09 -6.27
C TYR A 316 19.18 4.92 -7.41
N ASP A 317 18.41 5.97 -7.71
CA ASP A 317 17.27 5.88 -8.63
C ASP A 317 17.69 5.43 -10.04
N GLY A 318 18.82 5.91 -10.53
CA GLY A 318 19.36 5.53 -11.83
C GLY A 318 19.67 4.04 -11.96
N HIS A 319 20.10 3.37 -10.88
CA HIS A 319 20.43 1.95 -10.91
C HIS A 319 19.21 1.03 -10.88
N THR A 320 18.02 1.58 -10.62
CA THR A 320 16.78 0.82 -10.57
C THR A 320 15.95 0.90 -11.85
N LEU A 321 16.30 1.83 -12.74
CA LEU A 321 15.45 2.19 -13.89
C LEU A 321 15.30 1.04 -14.89
N GLY A 322 16.38 0.34 -15.21
CA GLY A 322 16.38 -0.79 -16.14
C GLY A 322 15.40 -1.88 -15.69
N ASP A 323 15.57 -2.36 -14.45
CA ASP A 323 14.74 -3.40 -13.86
C ASP A 323 13.26 -2.98 -13.77
N ILE A 324 12.98 -1.71 -13.48
CA ILE A 324 11.61 -1.17 -13.39
C ILE A 324 10.95 -1.12 -14.77
N ILE A 325 11.69 -0.75 -15.82
CA ILE A 325 11.16 -0.75 -17.18
C ILE A 325 10.87 -2.18 -17.63
N ASP A 326 11.82 -3.12 -17.41
CA ASP A 326 11.65 -4.54 -17.76
C ASP A 326 10.44 -5.16 -17.06
N ALA A 327 10.28 -4.89 -15.76
CA ALA A 327 9.13 -5.34 -14.99
C ALA A 327 7.81 -4.72 -15.50
N THR A 328 7.83 -3.45 -15.92
CA THR A 328 6.66 -2.78 -16.50
C THR A 328 6.28 -3.39 -17.84
N GLU A 329 7.25 -3.65 -18.72
CA GLU A 329 7.01 -4.31 -20.01
C GLU A 329 6.45 -5.71 -19.83
N LYS A 330 7.01 -6.48 -18.88
CA LYS A 330 6.52 -7.83 -18.55
C LYS A 330 5.08 -7.80 -18.03
N LEU A 331 4.73 -6.83 -17.16
CA LEU A 331 3.41 -6.73 -16.58
C LEU A 331 2.36 -6.27 -17.58
N THR A 332 2.71 -5.33 -18.48
CA THR A 332 1.79 -4.74 -19.45
C THR A 332 1.75 -5.47 -20.79
N GLY A 333 2.73 -6.33 -21.07
CA GLY A 333 2.92 -6.95 -22.38
C GLY A 333 3.26 -5.96 -23.50
N CYS A 334 3.64 -4.72 -23.16
CA CYS A 334 3.87 -3.65 -24.12
C CYS A 334 5.30 -3.09 -24.00
N THR A 335 6.00 -3.01 -25.14
CA THR A 335 7.34 -2.41 -25.19
C THR A 335 7.30 -0.90 -24.99
N ILE A 336 8.12 -0.38 -24.10
CA ILE A 336 8.22 1.04 -23.78
C ILE A 336 9.14 1.72 -24.79
N GLU A 337 8.61 2.65 -25.56
CA GLU A 337 9.34 3.43 -26.55
C GLU A 337 10.14 4.58 -25.92
N ARG A 338 9.58 5.25 -24.90
CA ARG A 338 10.18 6.40 -24.23
C ARG A 338 9.84 6.43 -22.74
N ALA A 339 10.86 6.69 -21.94
CA ALA A 339 10.74 6.89 -20.49
C ALA A 339 11.20 8.30 -20.11
N TYR A 340 10.41 9.00 -19.30
CA TYR A 340 10.67 10.35 -18.81
C TYR A 340 10.92 10.30 -17.29
N VAL A 341 12.09 10.78 -16.88
CA VAL A 341 12.58 10.66 -15.51
C VAL A 341 13.06 11.99 -14.94
N ASP A 342 13.25 12.08 -13.64
CA ASP A 342 13.84 13.25 -13.00
C ASP A 342 15.38 13.27 -13.13
N LYS A 343 15.98 14.40 -12.73
CA LYS A 343 17.45 14.58 -12.68
C LYS A 343 18.16 13.56 -11.79
N GLY A 344 17.47 13.04 -10.78
CA GLY A 344 17.96 11.98 -9.90
C GLY A 344 18.33 10.67 -10.57
N TYR A 345 17.89 10.46 -11.82
CA TYR A 345 18.18 9.27 -12.62
C TYR A 345 19.41 9.40 -13.53
N ARG A 346 20.22 10.44 -13.40
CA ARG A 346 21.45 10.59 -14.21
C ARG A 346 22.36 9.40 -14.01
N GLY A 347 22.96 8.88 -15.12
CA GLY A 347 23.78 7.67 -15.06
C GLY A 347 22.94 6.39 -14.87
N HIS A 348 21.70 6.38 -15.39
CA HIS A 348 20.81 5.23 -15.32
C HIS A 348 21.35 3.99 -16.05
N ASN A 349 20.90 2.81 -15.61
CA ASN A 349 21.26 1.49 -16.14
C ASN A 349 20.30 0.96 -17.22
N ALA A 350 19.34 1.76 -17.70
CA ALA A 350 18.42 1.34 -18.76
C ALA A 350 19.17 1.07 -20.07
N SER A 351 18.94 -0.11 -20.65
CA SER A 351 19.59 -0.55 -21.88
C SER A 351 18.97 0.10 -23.14
N ASN A 352 19.78 0.23 -24.23
CA ASN A 352 19.26 0.53 -25.56
C ASN A 352 18.46 -0.66 -26.11
N PRO A 353 17.40 -0.44 -26.90
CA PRO A 353 17.00 0.76 -27.65
C PRO A 353 16.07 1.74 -26.88
N ARG A 354 15.94 1.65 -25.60
CA ARG A 354 15.03 2.49 -24.81
C ARG A 354 15.51 3.94 -24.81
N ARG A 355 14.59 4.86 -25.09
CA ARG A 355 14.87 6.28 -25.05
C ARG A 355 14.48 6.87 -23.70
N VAL A 356 15.47 7.14 -22.86
CA VAL A 356 15.30 7.78 -21.56
C VAL A 356 15.60 9.27 -21.67
N PHE A 357 14.65 10.10 -21.26
CA PHE A 357 14.77 11.56 -21.27
C PHE A 357 14.74 12.10 -19.84
N THR A 358 15.84 12.74 -19.45
CA THR A 358 15.99 13.28 -18.10
C THR A 358 15.50 14.74 -18.03
N SER A 359 14.86 15.13 -16.95
CA SER A 359 14.46 16.50 -16.68
C SER A 359 15.65 17.46 -16.80
N GLY A 360 15.46 18.54 -17.59
CA GLY A 360 16.51 19.53 -17.90
C GLY A 360 17.45 19.15 -19.04
N GLN A 361 17.27 17.99 -19.70
CA GLN A 361 18.00 17.65 -20.92
C GLN A 361 17.62 18.59 -22.05
N LYS A 362 18.65 19.11 -22.76
CA LYS A 362 18.47 20.00 -23.93
C LYS A 362 18.72 19.28 -25.25
N ARG A 363 19.73 18.39 -25.32
CA ARG A 363 20.12 17.67 -26.54
C ARG A 363 19.06 16.61 -26.89
N GLY A 364 18.63 16.56 -28.15
CA GLY A 364 17.65 15.59 -28.66
C GLY A 364 16.20 15.82 -28.15
N VAL A 365 15.91 16.97 -27.53
CA VAL A 365 14.59 17.28 -26.93
C VAL A 365 13.90 18.39 -27.74
N PHE A 366 13.13 17.98 -28.74
CA PHE A 366 12.34 18.89 -29.60
C PHE A 366 10.96 18.30 -29.89
N GLY A 367 10.05 19.11 -30.44
CA GLY A 367 8.72 18.68 -30.88
C GLY A 367 7.91 17.93 -29.83
N ALA A 368 7.52 16.71 -30.12
CA ALA A 368 6.72 15.85 -29.26
C ALA A 368 7.46 15.51 -27.97
N ILE A 369 8.77 15.20 -28.04
CA ILE A 369 9.57 14.83 -26.87
C ILE A 369 9.62 15.98 -25.85
N LYS A 370 9.70 17.23 -26.30
CA LYS A 370 9.68 18.41 -25.42
C LYS A 370 8.34 18.55 -24.69
N ARG A 371 7.22 18.26 -25.39
CA ARG A 371 5.87 18.25 -24.78
C ARG A 371 5.74 17.12 -23.75
N GLU A 372 6.17 15.91 -24.10
CA GLU A 372 6.14 14.74 -23.25
C GLU A 372 7.01 14.92 -22.00
N LEU A 373 8.22 15.51 -22.13
CA LEU A 373 9.09 15.81 -21.00
C LEU A 373 8.50 16.87 -20.04
N ARG A 374 7.77 17.86 -20.56
CA ARG A 374 7.02 18.82 -19.72
C ARG A 374 5.92 18.15 -18.91
N ARG A 375 5.29 17.11 -19.47
CA ARG A 375 4.24 16.34 -18.80
C ARG A 375 4.77 15.40 -17.70
N ARG A 376 6.10 15.24 -17.57
CA ARG A 376 6.68 14.43 -16.49
C ARG A 376 6.12 14.81 -15.12
N SER A 377 5.94 16.11 -14.84
CA SER A 377 5.40 16.58 -13.55
C SER A 377 3.99 16.09 -13.24
N ALA A 378 3.25 15.60 -14.24
CA ALA A 378 1.91 15.03 -14.02
C ALA A 378 1.89 13.75 -13.17
N ILE A 379 3.03 13.11 -12.93
CA ILE A 379 3.16 12.00 -11.98
C ILE A 379 3.00 12.47 -10.52
N GLU A 380 3.34 13.74 -10.21
CA GLU A 380 3.28 14.26 -8.84
C GLU A 380 1.86 14.27 -8.26
N PRO A 381 0.82 14.74 -8.97
CA PRO A 381 -0.57 14.57 -8.54
C PRO A 381 -0.98 13.10 -8.36
N VAL A 382 -0.55 12.19 -9.24
CA VAL A 382 -0.84 10.75 -9.10
C VAL A 382 -0.27 10.21 -7.80
N ILE A 383 1.01 10.50 -7.52
CA ILE A 383 1.64 10.13 -6.25
C ILE A 383 0.92 10.80 -5.07
N GLY A 384 0.49 12.04 -5.23
CA GLY A 384 -0.34 12.76 -4.25
C GLY A 384 -1.60 11.99 -3.92
N HIS A 385 -2.41 11.62 -4.92
CA HIS A 385 -3.63 10.82 -4.74
C HIS A 385 -3.36 9.43 -4.15
N MET A 386 -2.29 8.75 -4.58
CA MET A 386 -1.90 7.48 -3.98
C MET A 386 -1.57 7.62 -2.48
N LYS A 387 -1.04 8.78 -2.06
CA LYS A 387 -0.71 9.07 -0.65
C LYS A 387 -1.94 9.48 0.17
N THR A 388 -2.81 10.32 -0.36
CA THR A 388 -3.99 10.84 0.36
C THR A 388 -5.13 9.83 0.38
N ASP A 389 -5.42 9.21 -0.77
CA ASP A 389 -6.61 8.39 -0.97
C ASP A 389 -6.30 6.89 -0.98
N GLY A 390 -5.00 6.51 -1.13
CA GLY A 390 -4.57 5.15 -1.45
C GLY A 390 -3.64 4.46 -0.46
N HIS A 391 -3.52 4.88 0.79
CA HIS A 391 -2.65 4.31 1.83
C HIS A 391 -1.13 4.42 1.59
N LEU A 392 -0.64 4.96 0.45
CA LEU A 392 0.79 5.13 0.22
C LEU A 392 1.41 6.17 1.16
N GLY A 393 0.60 7.09 1.70
CA GLY A 393 1.04 8.13 2.63
C GLY A 393 1.39 7.63 4.03
N ARG A 394 0.93 6.43 4.42
CA ARG A 394 1.24 5.84 5.73
C ARG A 394 1.00 4.33 5.73
N CYS A 395 2.08 3.55 5.70
CA CYS A 395 2.01 2.10 5.73
C CYS A 395 1.89 1.55 7.17
N HIS A 396 0.79 0.86 7.46
CA HIS A 396 0.55 0.18 8.74
C HIS A 396 0.94 -1.29 8.72
N LEU A 397 1.24 -1.84 7.54
CA LEU A 397 1.58 -3.25 7.38
C LEU A 397 2.98 -3.55 7.93
N LYS A 398 3.21 -4.76 8.42
CA LYS A 398 4.48 -5.18 9.02
C LYS A 398 5.43 -5.77 7.99
N GLY A 399 6.72 -5.52 8.18
CA GLY A 399 7.80 -6.12 7.39
C GLY A 399 7.91 -5.55 5.98
N ARG A 400 8.97 -5.98 5.28
CA ARG A 400 9.23 -5.59 3.87
C ARG A 400 8.16 -6.10 2.92
N GLU A 401 7.61 -7.29 3.17
CA GLU A 401 6.49 -7.84 2.40
C GLU A 401 5.23 -6.97 2.52
N GLY A 402 4.96 -6.47 3.74
CA GLY A 402 3.87 -5.52 3.96
C GLY A 402 4.08 -4.19 3.24
N ASP A 403 5.32 -3.69 3.20
CA ASP A 403 5.64 -2.48 2.46
C ASP A 403 5.44 -2.67 0.94
N ALA A 404 5.90 -3.80 0.39
CA ALA A 404 5.71 -4.14 -1.02
C ALA A 404 4.23 -4.29 -1.37
N ALA A 405 3.47 -5.03 -0.56
CA ALA A 405 2.04 -5.20 -0.74
C ALA A 405 1.28 -3.86 -0.74
N ASN A 406 1.61 -2.96 0.19
CA ASN A 406 0.94 -1.66 0.27
C ASN A 406 1.24 -0.77 -0.94
N VAL A 407 2.46 -0.80 -1.49
CA VAL A 407 2.83 -0.04 -2.69
C VAL A 407 2.01 -0.52 -3.89
N VAL A 408 1.97 -1.83 -4.15
CA VAL A 408 1.23 -2.42 -5.28
C VAL A 408 -0.27 -2.17 -5.14
N LEU A 409 -0.86 -2.48 -3.98
CA LEU A 409 -2.29 -2.30 -3.76
C LEU A 409 -2.73 -0.83 -3.79
N SER A 410 -1.86 0.11 -3.41
CA SER A 410 -2.13 1.55 -3.58
C SER A 410 -2.22 1.95 -5.05
N ALA A 411 -1.39 1.35 -5.91
CA ALA A 411 -1.46 1.54 -7.36
C ALA A 411 -2.74 0.93 -7.95
N VAL A 412 -3.10 -0.29 -7.54
CA VAL A 412 -4.36 -0.95 -7.94
C VAL A 412 -5.57 -0.08 -7.56
N GLY A 413 -5.62 0.37 -6.31
CA GLY A 413 -6.70 1.24 -5.83
C GLY A 413 -6.80 2.54 -6.60
N HIS A 414 -5.67 3.16 -6.98
CA HIS A 414 -5.64 4.35 -7.83
C HIS A 414 -6.25 4.07 -9.21
N ASN A 415 -5.80 3.01 -9.88
CA ASN A 415 -6.32 2.63 -11.20
C ASN A 415 -7.81 2.33 -11.17
N LEU A 416 -8.27 1.56 -10.19
CA LEU A 416 -9.68 1.20 -10.08
C LEU A 416 -10.58 2.39 -9.73
N ARG A 417 -10.10 3.39 -8.96
CA ARG A 417 -10.83 4.66 -8.77
C ARG A 417 -11.03 5.38 -10.10
N ILE A 418 -9.97 5.48 -10.93
CA ILE A 418 -10.09 6.08 -12.27
C ILE A 418 -11.11 5.33 -13.13
N VAL A 419 -11.11 4.00 -13.06
CA VAL A 419 -12.08 3.19 -13.82
C VAL A 419 -13.51 3.43 -13.32
N LEU A 420 -13.73 3.51 -12.01
CA LEU A 420 -15.05 3.83 -11.44
C LEU A 420 -15.53 5.21 -11.87
N ASP A 421 -14.69 6.24 -11.78
CA ASP A 421 -15.01 7.59 -12.23
C ASP A 421 -15.34 7.62 -13.72
N TRP A 422 -14.63 6.85 -14.54
CA TRP A 422 -14.87 6.70 -15.97
C TRP A 422 -16.21 6.04 -16.25
N LEU A 423 -16.55 4.95 -15.59
CA LEU A 423 -17.83 4.26 -15.71
C LEU A 423 -19.00 5.17 -15.29
N GLY A 424 -18.85 5.87 -14.18
CA GLY A 424 -19.84 6.85 -13.70
C GLY A 424 -20.03 8.03 -14.67
N MET A 425 -18.94 8.50 -15.30
CA MET A 425 -18.99 9.55 -16.32
C MET A 425 -19.72 9.10 -17.58
N LEU A 426 -19.41 7.91 -18.11
CA LEU A 426 -20.09 7.33 -19.25
C LEU A 426 -21.59 7.21 -19.04
N LEU A 427 -22.00 6.73 -17.86
CA LEU A 427 -23.41 6.65 -17.51
C LEU A 427 -24.08 8.03 -17.51
N ARG A 428 -23.44 9.05 -16.93
CA ARG A 428 -23.97 10.43 -16.95
C ARG A 428 -24.11 10.97 -18.37
N LEU A 429 -23.14 10.73 -19.24
CA LEU A 429 -23.21 11.18 -20.65
C LEU A 429 -24.37 10.50 -21.41
N ILE A 430 -24.57 9.20 -21.21
CA ILE A 430 -25.70 8.47 -21.78
C ILE A 430 -27.03 9.03 -21.29
N LEU A 431 -27.17 9.26 -19.99
CA LEU A 431 -28.40 9.82 -19.41
C LEU A 431 -28.68 11.24 -19.91
N ILE A 432 -27.65 12.09 -20.08
CA ILE A 432 -27.79 13.42 -20.63
C ILE A 432 -28.25 13.36 -22.13
N ALA A 433 -27.64 12.43 -22.90
CA ALA A 433 -28.00 12.23 -24.27
C ALA A 433 -29.48 11.78 -24.45
N LEU A 434 -29.91 10.81 -23.63
CA LEU A 434 -31.29 10.32 -23.56
C LEU A 434 -32.26 11.44 -23.17
N TRP A 435 -31.90 12.21 -22.15
CA TRP A 435 -32.73 13.33 -21.71
C TRP A 435 -32.92 14.40 -22.81
N ARG A 436 -31.82 14.73 -23.51
CA ARG A 436 -31.87 15.65 -24.66
C ARG A 436 -32.76 15.12 -25.79
N LEU A 437 -32.67 13.83 -26.11
CA LEU A 437 -33.54 13.20 -27.10
C LEU A 437 -35.03 13.28 -26.74
N LEU A 438 -35.33 12.99 -25.47
CA LEU A 438 -36.69 13.07 -24.93
C LEU A 438 -37.21 14.52 -24.89
N ALA A 439 -36.36 15.48 -24.58
CA ALA A 439 -36.73 16.90 -24.61
C ALA A 439 -37.04 17.38 -26.04
N VAL A 440 -36.26 16.97 -27.02
CA VAL A 440 -36.54 17.27 -28.45
C VAL A 440 -37.84 16.65 -28.91
N GLN A 441 -38.12 15.38 -28.55
CA GLN A 441 -39.39 14.72 -28.88
C GLN A 441 -40.63 15.42 -28.24
N ARG A 442 -40.48 15.91 -27.00
CA ARG A 442 -41.54 16.70 -26.34
C ARG A 442 -41.78 18.03 -27.04
N ALA A 443 -40.69 18.73 -27.44
CA ALA A 443 -40.80 19.99 -28.16
C ALA A 443 -41.50 19.83 -29.55
N ILE A 444 -41.20 18.73 -30.26
CA ILE A 444 -41.87 18.42 -31.54
C ILE A 444 -43.36 18.12 -31.32
N LYS A 445 -43.71 17.34 -30.26
CA LYS A 445 -45.14 17.04 -29.97
C LYS A 445 -45.94 18.24 -29.45
N SER A 446 -45.29 19.28 -28.93
CA SER A 446 -45.96 20.51 -28.50
C SER A 446 -46.10 21.54 -29.60
N ALA A 447 -45.43 21.34 -30.75
CA ALA A 447 -45.46 22.22 -31.92
C ALA A 447 -46.38 21.69 -33.04
N SER A 448 -46.86 20.47 -32.89
CA SER A 448 -47.92 19.86 -33.71
C SER A 448 -49.26 19.88 -32.99
#